data_3bc677f13b11048061b3d0122f57bbeb
#
_entry.id   3bc677f13b11048061b3d0122f57bbeb
#
_cell.length_a   1.000
_cell.length_b   1.000
_cell.length_c   1.000
_cell.angle_alpha   90.00
_cell.angle_beta   90.00
_cell.angle_gamma   90.00
#
_symmetry.space_group_name_H-M   'P 1'
#
loop_
_entity.id
_entity.type
_entity.pdbx_description
1 polymer ?
#
loop_
_entity_poly.entity_id
_entity_poly.type
_entity_poly.pdbx_seq_one_letter_code
_entity_poly.pdbx_strand_id
1 'polypeptide(L)'
;MDDDDESSASNSSASPEPAAKRCRRSLVNFSLEDLHKEIAELRADPPHYVSDIGELKTPPLICDEQGQLKEPENAEKNGPWDLELCISGQEDDEAYGVPCRVNIRFDPDLWPSKLPLVRFRGVFHHALVDDNGAMLMPFYRAMPRDERDACTLRLTLQAIRRFLEDPFAAWKLPAERLPEKFQRALQVHRKINSERLEMIRKYKSQVVRPELFTGKVKEEWLDPTFCEAMKSNTPSAWRKILTEEMSGVYSFKLVTEAFCDLFLEEVFNFYKSGLPAKRPNSMNAYGIILNDIGMEPLIDELQRVLQPLGQLLWPGPGSCWDGHHCFIVRYRSGEDLGLDMHTDDSDVTLNLCLGLEFTGAGLQFCGMSGAGDHRKHRHSYFHRKGYCVMHLGRRRHGADDIQSGERLNLILWNHSSTYRSSEESESPPYNAETGPPDPVCVSYTHDRDFGNFKDYPKGKENFRGRGWCPRRSFEYPGFKPDCESEEEERHA
;
A
#
# COMPACT_ATOMS: atom_id res chain seq x y z
N MET A 1 -36.56 -10.88 81.10
CA MET A 1 -37.76 -10.09 81.28
C MET A 1 -37.84 -9.30 80.01
N ASP A 2 -38.37 -9.96 79.06
CA ASP A 2 -39.80 -9.86 78.61
C ASP A 2 -39.88 -8.71 77.61
N ASP A 3 -40.20 -8.89 76.47
CA ASP A 3 -41.15 -9.61 75.64
C ASP A 3 -41.54 -8.69 74.49
N ASP A 4 -41.58 -9.26 73.30
CA ASP A 4 -42.59 -9.17 72.26
C ASP A 4 -42.99 -7.76 71.73
N ASP A 5 -43.08 -7.48 70.49
CA ASP A 5 -44.06 -8.06 69.59
C ASP A 5 -43.84 -7.65 68.11
N GLU A 6 -44.28 -8.48 67.22
CA GLU A 6 -44.34 -8.44 65.77
C GLU A 6 -45.10 -7.22 65.22
N SER A 7 -44.71 -6.74 64.08
CA SER A 7 -45.67 -6.55 62.97
C SER A 7 -45.01 -6.57 61.58
N SER A 8 -45.40 -7.53 60.85
CA SER A 8 -45.13 -7.76 59.43
C SER A 8 -45.65 -6.64 58.52
N ALA A 9 -44.80 -6.12 57.63
CA ALA A 9 -45.27 -5.46 56.45
C ALA A 9 -44.38 -5.92 55.25
N SER A 10 -44.92 -6.84 54.48
CA SER A 10 -44.40 -7.27 53.20
C SER A 10 -44.47 -6.11 52.20
N ASN A 11 -43.33 -5.56 51.85
CA ASN A 11 -43.20 -4.76 50.64
C ASN A 11 -42.28 -5.48 49.65
N SER A 12 -42.89 -6.13 48.67
CA SER A 12 -42.25 -6.64 47.48
C SER A 12 -41.73 -5.49 46.63
N SER A 13 -40.48 -5.11 46.83
CA SER A 13 -39.77 -4.30 45.85
C SER A 13 -39.16 -5.22 44.83
N ALA A 14 -39.83 -5.38 43.70
CA ALA A 14 -39.24 -5.93 42.51
C ALA A 14 -38.06 -5.03 42.10
N SER A 15 -36.86 -5.54 42.25
CA SER A 15 -35.66 -4.95 41.67
C SER A 15 -35.80 -4.96 40.14
N PRO A 16 -35.52 -3.88 39.43
CA PRO A 16 -35.51 -3.89 37.97
C PRO A 16 -34.42 -4.83 37.53
N GLU A 17 -34.79 -5.85 36.76
CA GLU A 17 -33.83 -6.68 36.04
C GLU A 17 -32.95 -5.75 35.18
N PRO A 18 -31.60 -5.94 35.20
CA PRO A 18 -30.73 -5.13 34.37
C PRO A 18 -31.04 -5.42 32.90
N ALA A 19 -31.19 -4.33 32.11
CA ALA A 19 -31.45 -4.33 30.69
C ALA A 19 -30.40 -5.06 29.86
N ALA A 20 -29.37 -5.65 30.48
CA ALA A 20 -28.26 -6.37 29.87
C ALA A 20 -28.61 -7.76 29.32
N LYS A 21 -29.83 -8.27 29.51
CA LYS A 21 -30.20 -9.61 29.00
C LYS A 21 -30.85 -9.61 27.61
N ARG A 22 -30.99 -8.48 26.94
CA ARG A 22 -31.75 -8.40 25.68
C ARG A 22 -30.98 -8.51 24.38
N CYS A 23 -29.67 -8.69 24.36
CA CYS A 23 -28.93 -8.79 23.10
C CYS A 23 -27.77 -9.80 23.11
N ARG A 24 -27.97 -10.98 23.70
CA ARG A 24 -27.18 -12.14 23.25
C ARG A 24 -27.90 -12.71 22.03
N ARG A 25 -27.70 -12.12 20.84
CA ARG A 25 -27.82 -12.87 19.60
C ARG A 25 -26.88 -14.04 19.75
N SER A 26 -27.37 -15.24 19.59
CA SER A 26 -26.52 -16.41 19.49
C SER A 26 -25.57 -16.15 18.33
N LEU A 27 -24.28 -16.06 18.60
CA LEU A 27 -23.19 -15.84 17.64
C LEU A 27 -23.02 -17.06 16.67
N VAL A 28 -23.98 -17.93 16.64
CA VAL A 28 -24.00 -19.15 15.83
C VAL A 28 -24.59 -18.78 14.48
N ASN A 29 -23.74 -18.77 13.44
CA ASN A 29 -24.04 -18.60 12.02
C ASN A 29 -24.42 -17.20 11.55
N PHE A 30 -23.55 -16.20 11.76
CA PHE A 30 -23.62 -14.96 10.96
C PHE A 30 -23.21 -15.29 9.53
N SER A 31 -24.05 -14.96 8.57
CA SER A 31 -23.86 -15.28 7.17
C SER A 31 -23.51 -14.04 6.35
N LEU A 32 -22.99 -14.23 5.14
CA LEU A 32 -22.83 -13.18 4.15
C LEU A 32 -24.16 -12.45 3.87
N GLU A 33 -25.28 -13.16 3.93
CA GLU A 33 -26.63 -12.59 3.79
C GLU A 33 -26.96 -11.60 4.90
N ASP A 34 -26.56 -11.88 6.15
CA ASP A 34 -26.74 -10.95 7.27
C ASP A 34 -25.95 -9.66 7.06
N LEU A 35 -24.71 -9.76 6.54
CA LEU A 35 -23.90 -8.58 6.23
C LEU A 35 -24.51 -7.78 5.07
N HIS A 36 -24.99 -8.44 4.01
CA HIS A 36 -25.71 -7.76 2.93
C HIS A 36 -26.95 -7.03 3.45
N LYS A 37 -27.68 -7.63 4.39
CA LYS A 37 -28.84 -7.01 5.02
C LYS A 37 -28.44 -5.77 5.84
N GLU A 38 -27.39 -5.84 6.65
CA GLU A 38 -26.87 -4.69 7.38
C GLU A 38 -26.43 -3.55 6.44
N ILE A 39 -25.78 -3.89 5.32
CA ILE A 39 -25.40 -2.90 4.31
C ILE A 39 -26.63 -2.29 3.62
N ALA A 40 -27.65 -3.08 3.32
CA ALA A 40 -28.90 -2.56 2.74
C ALA A 40 -29.64 -1.61 3.72
N GLU A 41 -29.70 -1.98 4.99
CA GLU A 41 -30.23 -1.12 6.06
C GLU A 41 -29.43 0.18 6.19
N LEU A 42 -28.09 0.09 6.13
CA LEU A 42 -27.22 1.26 6.18
C LEU A 42 -27.42 2.21 4.98
N ARG A 43 -27.62 1.66 3.78
CA ARG A 43 -27.92 2.46 2.57
C ARG A 43 -29.27 3.12 2.62
N ALA A 44 -30.28 2.46 3.23
CA ALA A 44 -31.63 3.01 3.38
C ALA A 44 -31.68 4.16 4.38
N ASP A 45 -30.87 4.10 5.44
CA ASP A 45 -30.81 5.11 6.52
C ASP A 45 -29.36 5.34 6.93
N PRO A 46 -28.53 6.00 6.08
CA PRO A 46 -27.14 6.27 6.40
C PRO A 46 -27.02 7.33 7.50
N PRO A 47 -26.14 7.13 8.50
CA PRO A 47 -25.77 8.21 9.40
C PRO A 47 -25.24 9.42 8.62
N HIS A 48 -25.52 10.65 9.07
CA HIS A 48 -25.11 11.87 8.39
C HIS A 48 -23.60 11.98 8.11
N TYR A 49 -22.79 11.26 8.85
CA TYR A 49 -21.33 11.20 8.69
C TYR A 49 -20.85 10.08 7.75
N VAL A 50 -21.74 9.32 7.14
CA VAL A 50 -21.42 8.22 6.21
C VAL A 50 -21.94 8.56 4.82
N SER A 51 -21.12 8.38 3.81
CA SER A 51 -21.47 8.57 2.40
C SER A 51 -20.77 7.53 1.52
N ASP A 52 -21.11 7.52 0.24
CA ASP A 52 -20.49 6.71 -0.80
C ASP A 52 -20.34 5.22 -0.42
N ILE A 53 -21.43 4.64 0.11
CA ILE A 53 -21.46 3.24 0.53
C ILE A 53 -21.37 2.34 -0.71
N GLY A 54 -20.20 1.76 -0.91
CA GLY A 54 -19.90 0.84 -2.00
C GLY A 54 -20.59 -0.52 -1.87
N GLU A 55 -20.38 -1.37 -2.86
CA GLU A 55 -20.80 -2.76 -2.80
C GLU A 55 -19.81 -3.60 -2.00
N LEU A 56 -20.32 -4.69 -1.40
CA LEU A 56 -19.47 -5.66 -0.74
C LEU A 56 -18.71 -6.44 -1.82
N LYS A 57 -17.40 -6.45 -1.72
CA LYS A 57 -16.52 -7.11 -2.68
C LYS A 57 -15.82 -8.29 -2.03
N THR A 58 -15.74 -9.38 -2.75
CA THR A 58 -14.80 -10.46 -2.45
C THR A 58 -13.52 -10.26 -3.25
N PRO A 59 -12.36 -10.74 -2.78
CA PRO A 59 -11.15 -10.73 -3.58
C PRO A 59 -11.39 -11.42 -4.92
N PRO A 60 -10.85 -10.90 -6.03
CA PRO A 60 -10.97 -11.55 -7.33
C PRO A 60 -10.26 -12.90 -7.28
N LEU A 61 -10.97 -13.97 -7.59
CA LEU A 61 -10.43 -15.32 -7.69
C LEU A 61 -10.02 -15.60 -9.13
N ILE A 62 -8.91 -16.34 -9.30
CA ILE A 62 -8.49 -16.84 -10.61
C ILE A 62 -9.36 -18.03 -10.99
N CYS A 63 -9.79 -18.09 -12.24
CA CYS A 63 -10.47 -19.24 -12.79
C CYS A 63 -9.50 -20.43 -12.96
N ASP A 64 -10.02 -21.66 -12.93
CA ASP A 64 -9.28 -22.84 -13.38
C ASP A 64 -9.08 -22.82 -14.90
N GLU A 65 -8.37 -23.82 -15.45
CA GLU A 65 -8.12 -23.92 -16.89
C GLU A 65 -9.40 -24.14 -17.73
N GLN A 66 -10.50 -24.50 -17.08
CA GLN A 66 -11.82 -24.66 -17.68
C GLN A 66 -12.65 -23.38 -17.64
N GLY A 67 -12.10 -22.29 -17.06
CA GLY A 67 -12.79 -21.00 -16.92
C GLY A 67 -13.78 -20.96 -15.75
N GLN A 68 -13.76 -21.97 -14.86
CA GLN A 68 -14.55 -21.96 -13.65
C GLN A 68 -13.76 -21.26 -12.54
N LEU A 69 -14.43 -20.43 -11.75
CA LEU A 69 -13.83 -19.87 -10.56
C LEU A 69 -13.33 -21.04 -9.69
N LYS A 70 -12.04 -21.06 -9.41
CA LYS A 70 -11.54 -21.97 -8.36
C LYS A 70 -12.21 -21.56 -7.08
N GLU A 71 -13.34 -22.18 -6.80
CA GLU A 71 -13.86 -22.18 -5.46
C GLU A 71 -12.80 -22.89 -4.60
N PRO A 72 -12.17 -22.23 -3.62
CA PRO A 72 -11.58 -22.95 -2.53
C PRO A 72 -12.68 -23.90 -2.04
N GLU A 73 -12.37 -25.10 -1.60
CA GLU A 73 -13.36 -26.12 -1.16
C GLU A 73 -14.39 -25.60 -0.13
N ASN A 74 -14.36 -24.31 0.20
CA ASN A 74 -15.28 -23.51 1.01
C ASN A 74 -15.32 -22.04 0.59
N ALA A 75 -15.35 -21.70 -0.71
CA ALA A 75 -15.23 -20.31 -1.21
C ALA A 75 -16.32 -19.35 -0.70
N GLU A 76 -17.52 -19.85 -0.41
CA GLU A 76 -18.56 -19.04 0.23
C GLU A 76 -18.22 -18.68 1.69
N LYS A 77 -17.24 -19.37 2.31
CA LYS A 77 -16.88 -19.16 3.71
C LYS A 77 -15.52 -18.48 3.94
N ASN A 78 -14.60 -18.46 2.98
CA ASN A 78 -13.18 -18.31 3.27
C ASN A 78 -12.47 -17.14 2.58
N GLY A 79 -13.16 -16.14 2.10
CA GLY A 79 -12.51 -14.92 1.61
C GLY A 79 -12.84 -13.73 2.51
N PRO A 80 -11.92 -12.82 2.77
CA PRO A 80 -12.28 -11.57 3.41
C PRO A 80 -13.25 -10.80 2.52
N TRP A 81 -14.26 -10.18 3.11
CA TRP A 81 -15.20 -9.31 2.41
C TRP A 81 -14.83 -7.86 2.65
N ASP A 82 -14.72 -7.09 1.60
CA ASP A 82 -14.35 -5.67 1.65
C ASP A 82 -15.55 -4.78 1.37
N LEU A 83 -15.79 -3.83 2.26
CA LEU A 83 -16.77 -2.76 2.10
C LEU A 83 -16.03 -1.43 2.08
N GLU A 84 -16.21 -0.65 1.01
CA GLU A 84 -15.69 0.70 0.93
C GLU A 84 -16.81 1.72 1.13
N LEU A 85 -16.52 2.77 1.88
CA LEU A 85 -17.42 3.90 2.11
C LEU A 85 -16.61 5.14 2.52
N CYS A 86 -17.27 6.28 2.62
CA CYS A 86 -16.67 7.48 3.17
C CYS A 86 -17.23 7.78 4.56
N ILE A 87 -16.36 8.16 5.47
CA ILE A 87 -16.71 8.60 6.84
C ILE A 87 -16.08 9.96 7.09
N SER A 88 -16.85 10.88 7.68
CA SER A 88 -16.33 12.14 8.22
C SER A 88 -16.32 12.13 9.75
N GLY A 89 -15.32 12.81 10.31
CA GLY A 89 -15.27 13.16 11.72
C GLY A 89 -16.18 14.36 12.05
N GLN A 90 -15.70 15.22 12.93
CA GLN A 90 -16.40 16.44 13.31
C GLN A 90 -16.33 17.48 12.19
N GLU A 91 -17.45 18.12 11.84
CA GLU A 91 -17.57 18.99 10.65
C GLU A 91 -16.60 20.18 10.65
N ASP A 92 -16.21 20.65 11.81
CA ASP A 92 -15.27 21.77 11.99
C ASP A 92 -13.79 21.34 12.02
N ASP A 93 -13.50 20.04 11.95
CA ASP A 93 -12.12 19.54 11.84
C ASP A 93 -11.60 19.68 10.41
N GLU A 94 -10.56 20.50 10.20
CA GLU A 94 -9.97 20.75 8.88
C GLU A 94 -9.40 19.50 8.21
N ALA A 95 -8.99 18.50 8.98
CA ALA A 95 -8.35 17.28 8.46
C ALA A 95 -9.34 16.11 8.32
N TYR A 96 -10.26 15.95 9.28
CA TYR A 96 -11.13 14.77 9.36
C TYR A 96 -12.63 15.12 9.29
N GLY A 97 -13.00 16.39 9.21
CA GLY A 97 -14.36 16.85 8.96
C GLY A 97 -14.83 16.61 7.53
N VAL A 98 -13.88 16.39 6.58
CA VAL A 98 -14.18 15.99 5.21
C VAL A 98 -14.30 14.46 5.12
N PRO A 99 -15.10 13.93 4.16
CA PRO A 99 -15.23 12.49 3.99
C PRO A 99 -13.89 11.80 3.71
N CYS A 100 -13.49 10.91 4.59
CA CYS A 100 -12.34 10.04 4.45
C CYS A 100 -12.80 8.70 3.88
N ARG A 101 -12.14 8.20 2.83
CA ARG A 101 -12.43 6.88 2.28
C ARG A 101 -11.91 5.81 3.21
N VAL A 102 -12.74 4.83 3.53
CA VAL A 102 -12.44 3.74 4.46
C VAL A 102 -12.77 2.41 3.80
N ASN A 103 -11.86 1.47 3.89
CA ASN A 103 -12.11 0.07 3.60
C ASN A 103 -12.30 -0.68 4.92
N ILE A 104 -13.40 -1.42 5.02
CA ILE A 104 -13.72 -2.27 6.16
C ILE A 104 -13.67 -3.71 5.67
N ARG A 105 -12.71 -4.47 6.17
CA ARG A 105 -12.51 -5.87 5.81
C ARG A 105 -13.06 -6.79 6.88
N PHE A 106 -14.00 -7.61 6.51
CA PHE A 106 -14.64 -8.61 7.36
C PHE A 106 -14.01 -9.97 7.11
N ASP A 107 -13.59 -10.61 8.16
CA ASP A 107 -13.17 -12.01 8.14
C ASP A 107 -14.41 -12.88 8.38
N PRO A 108 -14.82 -13.73 7.42
CA PRO A 108 -16.02 -14.54 7.55
C PRO A 108 -16.04 -15.47 8.76
N ASP A 109 -14.86 -15.97 9.15
CA ASP A 109 -14.73 -16.89 10.28
C ASP A 109 -14.73 -16.19 11.65
N LEU A 110 -14.45 -14.89 11.64
CA LEU A 110 -14.26 -14.11 12.86
C LEU A 110 -15.37 -13.06 13.10
N TRP A 111 -16.04 -12.59 12.06
CA TRP A 111 -17.15 -11.66 12.18
C TRP A 111 -18.45 -12.38 12.58
N PRO A 112 -19.26 -11.86 13.52
CA PRO A 112 -19.11 -10.62 14.27
C PRO A 112 -18.36 -10.77 15.61
N SER A 113 -17.73 -11.92 15.88
CA SER A 113 -17.02 -12.21 17.14
C SER A 113 -15.77 -11.35 17.29
N LYS A 114 -15.11 -11.05 16.18
CA LYS A 114 -14.01 -10.10 16.10
C LYS A 114 -14.39 -8.92 15.22
N LEU A 115 -13.79 -7.79 15.53
CA LEU A 115 -13.96 -6.57 14.77
C LEU A 115 -13.26 -6.67 13.42
N PRO A 116 -13.85 -6.04 12.39
CA PRO A 116 -13.24 -6.02 11.08
C PRO A 116 -11.94 -5.19 11.09
N LEU A 117 -11.07 -5.47 10.13
CA LEU A 117 -9.91 -4.65 9.88
C LEU A 117 -10.37 -3.36 9.19
N VAL A 118 -10.00 -2.22 9.76
CA VAL A 118 -10.34 -0.91 9.22
C VAL A 118 -9.10 -0.26 8.64
N ARG A 119 -9.21 0.23 7.40
CA ARG A 119 -8.16 0.94 6.70
C ARG A 119 -8.67 2.23 6.12
N PHE A 120 -7.95 3.29 6.37
CA PHE A 120 -8.12 4.55 5.66
C PHE A 120 -7.40 4.46 4.33
N ARG A 121 -8.12 4.78 3.26
CA ARG A 121 -7.56 4.80 1.91
C ARG A 121 -6.95 6.17 1.62
N GLY A 122 -5.96 6.16 0.75
CA GLY A 122 -5.19 7.34 0.47
C GLY A 122 -4.13 7.62 1.51
N VAL A 123 -3.42 8.71 1.34
CA VAL A 123 -2.46 9.16 2.35
C VAL A 123 -3.23 9.75 3.53
N PHE A 124 -3.61 8.91 4.44
CA PHE A 124 -4.28 9.31 5.66
C PHE A 124 -3.26 9.43 6.78
N HIS A 125 -2.94 10.66 7.16
CA HIS A 125 -1.99 10.92 8.23
C HIS A 125 -2.69 11.01 9.58
N HIS A 126 -2.43 10.02 10.43
CA HIS A 126 -2.95 9.99 11.79
C HIS A 126 -1.96 9.24 12.69
N ALA A 127 -1.75 9.72 13.91
CA ALA A 127 -0.75 9.16 14.84
C ALA A 127 -0.98 7.69 15.21
N LEU A 128 -2.20 7.18 15.01
CA LEU A 128 -2.61 5.81 15.30
C LEU A 128 -3.04 5.03 14.04
N VAL A 129 -2.54 5.43 12.89
CA VAL A 129 -2.73 4.74 11.62
C VAL A 129 -1.33 4.51 11.03
N ASP A 130 -1.08 3.31 10.56
CA ASP A 130 0.20 2.97 9.93
C ASP A 130 0.30 3.52 8.51
N ASP A 131 1.46 3.36 7.89
CA ASP A 131 1.74 3.83 6.53
C ASP A 131 0.86 3.17 5.45
N ASN A 132 0.23 2.03 5.79
CA ASN A 132 -0.72 1.32 4.94
C ASN A 132 -2.19 1.72 5.21
N GLY A 133 -2.41 2.71 6.06
CA GLY A 133 -3.74 3.18 6.43
C GLY A 133 -4.44 2.32 7.49
N ALA A 134 -3.82 1.24 8.01
CA ALA A 134 -4.44 0.41 9.02
C ALA A 134 -4.41 1.06 10.40
N MET A 135 -5.52 0.94 11.11
CA MET A 135 -5.60 1.43 12.49
C MET A 135 -4.70 0.61 13.41
N LEU A 136 -3.68 1.25 14.00
CA LEU A 136 -2.70 0.61 14.91
C LEU A 136 -3.26 0.26 16.28
N MET A 137 -4.27 1.00 16.71
CA MET A 137 -4.93 0.70 17.98
C MET A 137 -6.18 -0.11 17.71
N PRO A 138 -6.40 -1.13 18.53
CA PRO A 138 -7.68 -1.78 18.50
C PRO A 138 -8.76 -0.73 18.79
N PHE A 139 -9.42 -0.23 17.78
CA PHE A 139 -10.50 0.74 17.92
C PHE A 139 -11.65 0.18 18.78
N TYR A 140 -11.74 -1.13 18.95
CA TYR A 140 -12.61 -1.80 19.90
C TYR A 140 -12.33 -1.45 21.37
N ARG A 141 -11.17 -0.87 21.71
CA ARG A 141 -10.98 -0.25 23.03
C ARG A 141 -11.76 1.04 23.17
N ALA A 142 -12.11 1.69 22.07
CA ALA A 142 -12.98 2.85 22.04
C ALA A 142 -14.46 2.48 22.19
N MET A 143 -14.84 1.21 21.98
CA MET A 143 -16.20 0.75 22.17
C MET A 143 -16.47 0.45 23.65
N PRO A 144 -17.64 0.80 24.19
CA PRO A 144 -18.09 0.33 25.51
C PRO A 144 -18.02 -1.20 25.59
N ARG A 145 -17.74 -1.73 26.80
CA ARG A 145 -17.58 -3.19 26.97
C ARG A 145 -18.83 -3.99 26.68
N ASP A 146 -19.98 -3.41 26.95
CA ASP A 146 -21.32 -3.92 26.73
C ASP A 146 -21.74 -3.92 25.26
N GLU A 147 -21.18 -3.06 24.42
CA GLU A 147 -21.43 -3.02 22.98
C GLU A 147 -20.53 -4.00 22.18
N ARG A 148 -19.43 -4.48 22.78
CA ARG A 148 -18.47 -5.37 22.12
C ARG A 148 -18.98 -6.77 21.82
N ASP A 149 -19.99 -7.23 22.58
CA ASP A 149 -20.57 -8.56 22.43
C ASP A 149 -21.61 -8.62 21.28
N ALA A 150 -21.98 -7.47 20.71
CA ALA A 150 -22.95 -7.35 19.62
C ALA A 150 -22.40 -6.43 18.51
N CYS A 151 -21.30 -6.82 17.92
CA CYS A 151 -20.67 -6.03 16.86
C CYS A 151 -21.56 -6.00 15.62
N THR A 152 -22.05 -4.82 15.25
CA THR A 152 -22.79 -4.56 14.02
C THR A 152 -22.00 -3.60 13.14
N LEU A 153 -22.30 -3.57 11.85
CA LEU A 153 -21.69 -2.62 10.93
C LEU A 153 -21.90 -1.16 11.43
N ARG A 154 -23.09 -0.82 11.90
CA ARG A 154 -23.42 0.53 12.43
C ARG A 154 -22.56 0.89 13.65
N LEU A 155 -22.34 -0.02 14.57
CA LEU A 155 -21.45 0.20 15.72
C LEU A 155 -19.98 0.34 15.30
N THR A 156 -19.55 -0.44 14.29
CA THR A 156 -18.22 -0.30 13.68
C THR A 156 -18.01 1.11 13.13
N LEU A 157 -18.99 1.63 12.39
CA LEU A 157 -18.94 2.99 11.83
C LEU A 157 -18.92 4.07 12.91
N GLN A 158 -19.71 3.91 13.97
CA GLN A 158 -19.67 4.81 15.13
C GLN A 158 -18.30 4.81 15.82
N ALA A 159 -17.67 3.65 15.95
CA ALA A 159 -16.34 3.54 16.53
C ALA A 159 -15.27 4.21 15.65
N ILE A 160 -15.36 4.05 14.32
CA ILE A 160 -14.46 4.74 13.39
C ILE A 160 -14.66 6.26 13.48
N ARG A 161 -15.90 6.74 13.52
CA ARG A 161 -16.17 8.16 13.71
C ARG A 161 -15.56 8.69 15.01
N ARG A 162 -15.80 8.02 16.14
CA ARG A 162 -15.20 8.39 17.44
C ARG A 162 -13.67 8.42 17.38
N PHE A 163 -13.06 7.50 16.61
CA PHE A 163 -11.62 7.50 16.39
C PHE A 163 -11.13 8.74 15.64
N LEU A 164 -11.90 9.24 14.69
CA LEU A 164 -11.58 10.49 13.97
C LEU A 164 -11.77 11.73 14.88
N GLU A 165 -12.80 11.73 15.69
CA GLU A 165 -13.13 12.84 16.60
C GLU A 165 -12.18 12.89 17.82
N ASP A 166 -11.97 11.75 18.47
CA ASP A 166 -11.11 11.60 19.64
C ASP A 166 -10.36 10.25 19.61
N PRO A 167 -9.24 10.18 18.90
CA PRO A 167 -8.47 8.95 18.76
C PRO A 167 -7.93 8.39 20.08
N PHE A 168 -7.96 9.18 21.14
CA PHE A 168 -7.44 8.80 22.46
C PHE A 168 -8.54 8.53 23.51
N ALA A 169 -9.81 8.68 23.15
CA ALA A 169 -10.94 8.36 24.03
C ALA A 169 -10.86 6.94 24.61
N ALA A 170 -10.30 6.00 23.83
CA ALA A 170 -10.06 4.63 24.27
C ALA A 170 -9.12 4.51 25.48
N TRP A 171 -8.27 5.48 25.71
CA TRP A 171 -7.32 5.46 26.81
C TRP A 171 -7.89 6.04 28.10
N LYS A 172 -9.15 6.52 28.07
CA LYS A 172 -9.81 7.19 29.20
C LYS A 172 -9.00 8.34 29.81
N LEU A 173 -8.12 8.94 29.02
CA LEU A 173 -7.35 10.11 29.41
C LEU A 173 -7.86 11.31 28.61
N PRO A 174 -8.10 12.45 29.26
CA PRO A 174 -8.34 13.70 28.55
C PRO A 174 -7.19 13.99 27.59
N ALA A 175 -7.48 14.55 26.41
CA ALA A 175 -6.47 14.88 25.40
C ALA A 175 -5.29 15.66 25.97
N GLU A 176 -5.57 16.54 26.95
CA GLU A 176 -4.58 17.35 27.68
C GLU A 176 -3.61 16.53 28.55
N ARG A 177 -3.95 15.28 28.87
CA ARG A 177 -3.11 14.37 29.68
C ARG A 177 -2.34 13.35 28.84
N LEU A 178 -2.52 13.38 27.52
CA LEU A 178 -1.71 12.52 26.66
C LEU A 178 -0.27 12.98 26.67
N PRO A 179 0.70 12.05 26.55
CA PRO A 179 2.08 12.44 26.37
C PRO A 179 2.21 13.45 25.23
N GLU A 180 2.90 14.55 25.48
CA GLU A 180 3.06 15.68 24.57
C GLU A 180 3.51 15.25 23.15
N LYS A 181 4.32 14.19 23.08
CA LYS A 181 4.76 13.59 21.84
C LYS A 181 3.60 13.08 20.96
N PHE A 182 2.55 12.50 21.54
CA PHE A 182 1.36 12.05 20.79
C PHE A 182 0.49 13.21 20.34
N GLN A 183 0.31 14.22 21.21
CA GLN A 183 -0.41 15.44 20.82
C GLN A 183 0.28 16.14 19.64
N ARG A 184 1.61 16.26 19.67
CA ARG A 184 2.40 16.83 18.58
C ARG A 184 2.28 15.98 17.30
N ALA A 185 2.37 14.65 17.42
CA ALA A 185 2.24 13.77 16.27
C ALA A 185 0.86 13.93 15.62
N LEU A 186 -0.22 13.94 16.39
CA LEU A 186 -1.56 14.14 15.86
C LEU A 186 -1.72 15.48 15.15
N GLN A 187 -1.21 16.58 15.74
CA GLN A 187 -1.24 17.91 15.10
C GLN A 187 -0.49 17.92 13.78
N VAL A 188 0.69 17.28 13.73
CA VAL A 188 1.47 17.15 12.49
C VAL A 188 0.71 16.39 11.43
N HIS A 189 0.11 15.24 11.78
CA HIS A 189 -0.68 14.44 10.85
C HIS A 189 -1.91 15.19 10.35
N ARG A 190 -2.65 15.87 11.21
CA ARG A 190 -3.80 16.70 10.82
C ARG A 190 -3.38 17.79 9.84
N LYS A 191 -2.27 18.50 10.13
CA LYS A 191 -1.75 19.52 9.25
C LYS A 191 -1.38 18.97 7.87
N ILE A 192 -0.62 17.87 7.82
CA ILE A 192 -0.21 17.24 6.56
C ILE A 192 -1.42 16.78 5.75
N ASN A 193 -2.42 16.19 6.40
CA ASN A 193 -3.65 15.74 5.73
C ASN A 193 -4.47 16.92 5.18
N SER A 194 -4.63 17.97 5.97
CA SER A 194 -5.31 19.20 5.56
C SER A 194 -4.64 19.86 4.35
N GLU A 195 -3.31 20.03 4.39
CA GLU A 195 -2.54 20.58 3.27
C GLU A 195 -2.72 19.75 1.99
N ARG A 196 -2.78 18.42 2.12
CA ARG A 196 -2.98 17.52 1.00
C ARG A 196 -4.38 17.61 0.41
N LEU A 197 -5.42 17.59 1.24
CA LEU A 197 -6.79 17.77 0.79
C LEU A 197 -6.98 19.10 0.08
N GLU A 198 -6.32 20.15 0.59
CA GLU A 198 -6.31 21.45 -0.05
C GLU A 198 -5.60 21.41 -1.40
N MET A 199 -4.50 20.69 -1.53
CA MET A 199 -3.80 20.49 -2.80
C MET A 199 -4.69 19.78 -3.83
N ILE A 200 -5.35 18.68 -3.42
CA ILE A 200 -6.30 17.96 -4.28
C ILE A 200 -7.42 18.89 -4.74
N ARG A 201 -7.99 19.71 -3.83
CA ARG A 201 -9.04 20.66 -4.15
C ARG A 201 -8.57 21.71 -5.16
N LYS A 202 -7.37 22.28 -4.99
CA LYS A 202 -6.78 23.24 -5.92
C LYS A 202 -6.49 22.63 -7.27
N TYR A 203 -5.97 21.41 -7.30
CA TYR A 203 -5.67 20.74 -8.56
C TYR A 203 -6.90 20.31 -9.32
N LYS A 204 -7.96 19.88 -8.63
CA LYS A 204 -9.23 19.43 -9.23
C LYS A 204 -9.82 20.44 -10.24
N SER A 205 -9.61 21.74 -10.02
CA SER A 205 -10.07 22.79 -10.93
C SER A 205 -9.18 22.99 -12.17
N GLN A 206 -8.01 22.33 -12.20
CA GLN A 206 -7.00 22.48 -13.26
C GLN A 206 -6.81 21.18 -14.07
N VAL A 207 -7.52 20.12 -13.72
CA VAL A 207 -7.47 18.80 -14.36
C VAL A 207 -7.85 18.93 -15.84
N VAL A 208 -7.04 18.37 -16.73
CA VAL A 208 -7.30 18.35 -18.18
C VAL A 208 -7.79 16.99 -18.65
N ARG A 209 -7.56 15.91 -17.88
CA ARG A 209 -7.99 14.53 -18.15
C ARG A 209 -8.85 14.00 -17.00
N PRO A 210 -10.10 14.52 -16.84
CA PRO A 210 -10.97 14.15 -15.72
C PRO A 210 -11.30 12.66 -15.67
N GLU A 211 -11.22 11.95 -16.79
CA GLU A 211 -11.42 10.51 -16.86
C GLU A 211 -10.43 9.70 -16.01
N LEU A 212 -9.23 10.22 -15.76
CA LEU A 212 -8.23 9.59 -14.89
C LEU A 212 -8.59 9.64 -13.39
N PHE A 213 -9.59 10.43 -13.03
CA PHE A 213 -10.01 10.64 -11.63
C PHE A 213 -11.35 9.95 -11.30
N THR A 214 -11.87 9.14 -12.21
CA THR A 214 -13.19 8.50 -12.05
C THR A 214 -13.14 7.15 -11.32
N GLY A 215 -11.97 6.60 -11.07
CA GLY A 215 -11.84 5.27 -10.49
C GLY A 215 -12.24 4.13 -11.44
N LYS A 216 -12.20 4.38 -12.74
CA LYS A 216 -12.52 3.37 -13.77
C LYS A 216 -11.34 3.23 -14.72
N VAL A 217 -10.81 2.02 -14.82
CA VAL A 217 -9.86 1.66 -15.87
C VAL A 217 -10.70 1.25 -17.09
N LYS A 218 -10.53 1.98 -18.19
CA LYS A 218 -11.24 1.67 -19.43
C LYS A 218 -10.51 0.57 -20.19
N GLU A 219 -11.27 -0.33 -20.80
CA GLU A 219 -10.67 -1.44 -21.58
C GLU A 219 -9.80 -0.91 -22.75
N GLU A 220 -10.17 0.19 -23.37
CA GLU A 220 -9.42 0.86 -24.44
C GLU A 220 -8.04 1.39 -24.00
N TRP A 221 -7.78 1.51 -22.72
CA TRP A 221 -6.50 1.92 -22.15
C TRP A 221 -5.52 0.75 -21.99
N LEU A 222 -6.07 -0.46 -21.86
CA LEU A 222 -5.29 -1.66 -21.65
C LEU A 222 -4.85 -2.26 -22.99
N ASP A 223 -3.72 -2.96 -22.97
CA ASP A 223 -3.27 -3.73 -24.14
C ASP A 223 -4.30 -4.84 -24.46
N PRO A 224 -4.65 -5.06 -25.73
CA PRO A 224 -5.61 -6.09 -26.12
C PRO A 224 -5.27 -7.49 -25.59
N THR A 225 -4.00 -7.87 -25.57
CA THR A 225 -3.58 -9.19 -25.06
C THR A 225 -3.77 -9.30 -23.56
N PHE A 226 -3.54 -8.20 -22.84
CA PHE A 226 -3.84 -8.12 -21.42
C PHE A 226 -5.36 -8.22 -21.16
N CYS A 227 -6.18 -7.52 -21.96
CA CYS A 227 -7.64 -7.61 -21.86
C CYS A 227 -8.15 -9.04 -22.09
N GLU A 228 -7.60 -9.76 -23.08
CA GLU A 228 -7.95 -11.16 -23.33
C GLU A 228 -7.59 -12.05 -22.14
N ALA A 229 -6.39 -11.89 -21.58
CA ALA A 229 -5.97 -12.63 -20.40
C ALA A 229 -6.84 -12.31 -19.17
N MET A 230 -7.19 -11.04 -18.96
CA MET A 230 -8.07 -10.58 -17.88
C MET A 230 -9.49 -11.17 -18.02
N LYS A 231 -10.05 -11.20 -19.24
CA LYS A 231 -11.39 -11.78 -19.49
C LYS A 231 -11.39 -13.29 -19.30
N SER A 232 -10.35 -13.98 -19.77
CA SER A 232 -10.20 -15.41 -19.55
C SER A 232 -9.92 -15.76 -18.09
N ASN A 233 -9.09 -14.95 -17.45
CA ASN A 233 -8.66 -15.07 -16.04
C ASN A 233 -8.18 -16.47 -15.62
N THR A 234 -7.56 -17.21 -16.55
CA THR A 234 -6.98 -18.53 -16.30
C THR A 234 -5.47 -18.46 -16.15
N PRO A 235 -4.83 -19.39 -15.41
CA PRO A 235 -3.38 -19.43 -15.29
C PRO A 235 -2.65 -19.49 -16.62
N SER A 236 -3.16 -20.24 -17.60
CA SER A 236 -2.57 -20.35 -18.94
C SER A 236 -2.68 -19.05 -19.72
N ALA A 237 -3.83 -18.35 -19.65
CA ALA A 237 -4.02 -17.07 -20.30
C ALA A 237 -3.07 -16.01 -19.73
N TRP A 238 -2.94 -15.93 -18.40
CA TRP A 238 -2.00 -15.02 -17.77
C TRP A 238 -0.56 -15.33 -18.10
N ARG A 239 -0.13 -16.60 -18.04
CA ARG A 239 1.23 -16.98 -18.38
C ARG A 239 1.61 -16.70 -19.83
N LYS A 240 0.63 -16.74 -20.74
CA LYS A 240 0.85 -16.49 -22.19
C LYS A 240 1.32 -15.07 -22.49
N ILE A 241 0.90 -14.09 -21.70
CA ILE A 241 1.29 -12.67 -21.90
C ILE A 241 2.58 -12.30 -21.21
N LEU A 242 3.09 -13.14 -20.30
CA LEU A 242 4.27 -12.87 -19.51
C LEU A 242 5.55 -13.26 -20.24
N THR A 243 6.54 -12.39 -20.12
CA THR A 243 7.95 -12.74 -20.35
C THR A 243 8.63 -12.84 -19.01
N GLU A 244 9.16 -14.00 -18.65
CA GLU A 244 10.00 -14.15 -17.48
C GLU A 244 11.40 -13.65 -17.83
N GLU A 245 11.73 -12.42 -17.45
CA GLU A 245 13.01 -11.77 -17.71
C GLU A 245 14.14 -12.45 -16.92
N MET A 246 13.84 -12.88 -15.74
CA MET A 246 14.60 -13.75 -14.86
C MET A 246 13.66 -14.34 -13.81
N SER A 247 14.12 -15.34 -13.05
CA SER A 247 13.30 -15.97 -12.01
C SER A 247 12.69 -14.94 -11.05
N GLY A 248 11.36 -14.85 -11.06
CA GLY A 248 10.58 -13.94 -10.22
C GLY A 248 10.60 -12.47 -10.68
N VAL A 249 10.94 -12.19 -11.93
CA VAL A 249 10.79 -10.88 -12.58
C VAL A 249 10.08 -11.08 -13.91
N TYR A 250 8.92 -10.48 -14.05
CA TYR A 250 8.04 -10.69 -15.21
C TYR A 250 7.73 -9.38 -15.89
N SER A 251 7.80 -9.34 -17.22
CA SER A 251 7.37 -8.19 -18.02
C SER A 251 6.21 -8.54 -18.94
N PHE A 252 5.39 -7.57 -19.23
CA PHE A 252 4.27 -7.68 -20.17
C PHE A 252 3.80 -6.29 -20.60
N LYS A 253 3.09 -6.23 -21.73
CA LYS A 253 2.45 -4.99 -22.16
C LYS A 253 1.16 -4.83 -21.42
N LEU A 254 1.07 -3.79 -20.59
CA LEU A 254 -0.11 -3.53 -19.74
C LEU A 254 -1.08 -2.58 -20.43
N VAL A 255 -0.56 -1.49 -20.98
CA VAL A 255 -1.38 -0.40 -21.52
C VAL A 255 -0.99 -0.05 -22.97
N THR A 256 -1.91 0.62 -23.64
CA THR A 256 -1.68 1.16 -24.97
C THR A 256 -0.78 2.41 -24.90
N GLU A 257 -0.09 2.71 -26.01
CA GLU A 257 0.71 3.94 -26.09
C GLU A 257 -0.17 5.19 -25.99
N ALA A 258 -1.39 5.12 -26.53
CA ALA A 258 -2.36 6.21 -26.43
C ALA A 258 -2.72 6.52 -24.97
N PHE A 259 -2.86 5.50 -24.12
CA PHE A 259 -3.04 5.71 -22.68
C PHE A 259 -1.81 6.36 -22.04
N CYS A 260 -0.61 5.93 -22.41
CA CYS A 260 0.61 6.56 -21.90
C CYS A 260 0.65 8.05 -22.24
N ASP A 261 0.29 8.43 -23.48
CA ASP A 261 0.28 9.83 -23.90
C ASP A 261 -0.78 10.65 -23.16
N LEU A 262 -1.98 10.09 -23.02
CA LEU A 262 -3.06 10.68 -22.24
C LEU A 262 -2.66 10.89 -20.77
N PHE A 263 -2.02 9.90 -20.17
CA PHE A 263 -1.58 9.98 -18.77
C PHE A 263 -0.46 11.01 -18.59
N LEU A 264 0.50 11.03 -19.51
CA LEU A 264 1.60 12.00 -19.50
C LEU A 264 1.10 13.44 -19.70
N GLU A 265 0.04 13.64 -20.47
CA GLU A 265 -0.57 14.97 -20.61
C GLU A 265 -1.04 15.50 -19.25
N GLU A 266 -1.69 14.66 -18.43
CA GLU A 266 -2.12 15.05 -17.08
C GLU A 266 -0.91 15.26 -16.14
N VAL A 267 0.10 14.39 -16.19
CA VAL A 267 1.33 14.54 -15.42
C VAL A 267 2.02 15.87 -15.74
N PHE A 268 2.16 16.22 -17.01
CA PHE A 268 2.76 17.50 -17.40
C PHE A 268 1.87 18.71 -17.08
N ASN A 269 0.54 18.52 -17.12
CA ASN A 269 -0.39 19.54 -16.67
C ASN A 269 -0.19 19.85 -15.18
N PHE A 270 -0.02 18.80 -14.34
CA PHE A 270 0.30 19.01 -12.92
C PHE A 270 1.60 19.77 -12.74
N TYR A 271 2.68 19.45 -13.44
CA TYR A 271 3.93 20.23 -13.36
C TYR A 271 3.75 21.69 -13.79
N LYS A 272 2.90 21.97 -14.78
CA LYS A 272 2.59 23.33 -15.24
C LYS A 272 1.70 24.11 -14.28
N SER A 273 0.94 23.44 -13.42
CA SER A 273 0.03 24.08 -12.45
C SER A 273 0.74 24.95 -11.43
N GLY A 274 2.05 24.73 -11.22
CA GLY A 274 2.85 25.41 -10.19
C GLY A 274 2.56 24.94 -8.77
N LEU A 275 1.71 23.93 -8.60
CA LEU A 275 1.49 23.32 -7.29
C LEU A 275 2.72 22.52 -6.85
N PRO A 276 3.03 22.49 -5.54
CA PRO A 276 4.23 21.82 -5.05
C PRO A 276 4.11 20.31 -5.17
N ALA A 277 5.03 19.68 -5.90
CA ALA A 277 5.20 18.23 -5.90
C ALA A 277 6.06 17.82 -4.69
N LYS A 278 5.62 16.82 -3.95
CA LYS A 278 6.44 16.18 -2.92
C LYS A 278 7.35 15.13 -3.56
N ARG A 279 8.47 14.85 -2.91
CA ARG A 279 9.35 13.75 -3.32
C ARG A 279 8.55 12.46 -3.35
N PRO A 280 8.65 11.65 -4.41
CA PRO A 280 7.86 10.43 -4.54
C PRO A 280 8.23 9.36 -3.51
N ASN A 281 9.50 9.31 -3.11
CA ASN A 281 10.01 8.42 -2.07
C ASN A 281 11.29 9.00 -1.43
N SER A 282 11.96 8.27 -0.57
CA SER A 282 13.18 8.72 0.12
C SER A 282 14.39 8.87 -0.81
N MET A 283 14.40 8.19 -1.95
CA MET A 283 15.56 8.15 -2.86
C MET A 283 15.39 9.08 -4.08
N ASN A 284 14.21 9.12 -4.69
CA ASN A 284 13.95 10.01 -5.81
C ASN A 284 13.64 11.42 -5.33
N ALA A 285 14.24 12.42 -5.99
CA ALA A 285 13.97 13.84 -5.73
C ALA A 285 12.85 14.38 -6.63
N TYR A 286 12.68 13.81 -7.82
CA TYR A 286 11.76 14.29 -8.85
C TYR A 286 10.69 13.25 -9.19
N GLY A 287 9.44 13.69 -9.14
CA GLY A 287 8.29 12.86 -9.43
C GLY A 287 7.01 13.43 -8.83
N ILE A 288 5.95 12.61 -8.80
CA ILE A 288 4.63 13.00 -8.28
C ILE A 288 4.06 11.81 -7.53
N ILE A 289 3.58 12.02 -6.31
CA ILE A 289 2.75 11.04 -5.61
C ILE A 289 1.32 11.16 -6.17
N LEU A 290 0.83 10.12 -6.83
CA LEU A 290 -0.45 10.18 -7.55
C LEU A 290 -1.65 10.35 -6.63
N ASN A 291 -1.60 9.77 -5.43
CA ASN A 291 -2.63 9.95 -4.42
C ASN A 291 -2.71 11.42 -3.95
N ASP A 292 -1.59 12.14 -3.92
CA ASP A 292 -1.56 13.55 -3.50
C ASP A 292 -2.26 14.49 -4.48
N ILE A 293 -2.45 14.06 -5.72
CA ILE A 293 -3.18 14.83 -6.73
C ILE A 293 -4.60 14.32 -6.99
N GLY A 294 -5.04 13.29 -6.24
CA GLY A 294 -6.41 12.77 -6.30
C GLY A 294 -6.63 11.60 -7.27
N MET A 295 -5.57 10.95 -7.77
CA MET A 295 -5.67 9.79 -8.66
C MET A 295 -5.84 8.44 -7.93
N GLU A 296 -5.93 8.43 -6.61
CA GLU A 296 -6.11 7.21 -5.83
C GLU A 296 -7.21 6.28 -6.38
N PRO A 297 -8.41 6.77 -6.77
CA PRO A 297 -9.45 5.89 -7.29
C PRO A 297 -9.04 5.10 -8.54
N LEU A 298 -8.24 5.71 -9.43
CA LEU A 298 -7.72 5.04 -10.62
C LEU A 298 -6.71 3.94 -10.22
N ILE A 299 -5.86 4.24 -9.24
CA ILE A 299 -4.82 3.31 -8.79
C ILE A 299 -5.44 2.12 -8.05
N ASP A 300 -6.47 2.34 -7.24
CA ASP A 300 -7.24 1.26 -6.61
C ASP A 300 -7.80 0.31 -7.67
N GLU A 301 -8.37 0.86 -8.74
CA GLU A 301 -8.93 0.03 -9.81
C GLU A 301 -7.84 -0.68 -10.62
N LEU A 302 -6.72 -0.04 -10.89
CA LEU A 302 -5.56 -0.67 -11.54
C LEU A 302 -5.01 -1.81 -10.68
N GLN A 303 -4.89 -1.60 -9.37
CA GLN A 303 -4.49 -2.62 -8.42
C GLN A 303 -5.45 -3.82 -8.45
N ARG A 304 -6.77 -3.57 -8.49
CA ARG A 304 -7.80 -4.60 -8.57
C ARG A 304 -7.70 -5.43 -9.86
N VAL A 305 -7.46 -4.76 -10.98
CA VAL A 305 -7.30 -5.41 -12.30
C VAL A 305 -6.06 -6.31 -12.35
N LEU A 306 -5.00 -5.93 -11.66
CA LEU A 306 -3.72 -6.67 -11.60
C LEU A 306 -3.71 -7.76 -10.52
N GLN A 307 -4.64 -7.73 -9.56
CA GLN A 307 -4.69 -8.65 -8.43
C GLN A 307 -4.65 -10.14 -8.82
N PRO A 308 -5.41 -10.61 -9.83
CA PRO A 308 -5.36 -12.03 -10.23
C PRO A 308 -3.97 -12.46 -10.68
N LEU A 309 -3.28 -11.58 -11.41
CA LEU A 309 -1.91 -11.85 -11.85
C LEU A 309 -0.93 -11.90 -10.67
N GLY A 310 -1.06 -10.98 -9.73
CA GLY A 310 -0.26 -10.99 -8.50
C GLY A 310 -0.43 -12.26 -7.70
N GLN A 311 -1.67 -12.71 -7.54
CA GLN A 311 -2.01 -13.95 -6.85
C GLN A 311 -1.45 -15.19 -7.56
N LEU A 312 -1.47 -15.22 -8.89
CA LEU A 312 -0.90 -16.31 -9.67
C LEU A 312 0.61 -16.41 -9.50
N LEU A 313 1.30 -15.28 -9.51
CA LEU A 313 2.76 -15.22 -9.48
C LEU A 313 3.33 -15.41 -8.07
N TRP A 314 2.64 -14.84 -7.08
CA TRP A 314 3.09 -14.86 -5.69
C TRP A 314 1.89 -15.04 -4.74
N PRO A 315 1.45 -16.28 -4.47
CA PRO A 315 0.25 -16.55 -3.67
C PRO A 315 0.24 -15.93 -2.27
N GLY A 316 1.39 -15.73 -1.63
CA GLY A 316 1.53 -15.02 -0.36
C GLY A 316 1.49 -13.49 -0.57
N PRO A 317 2.59 -12.86 -1.06
CA PRO A 317 2.68 -11.40 -1.25
C PRO A 317 1.67 -10.82 -2.23
N GLY A 318 1.21 -11.61 -3.19
CA GLY A 318 0.22 -11.23 -4.20
C GLY A 318 -1.21 -11.63 -3.86
N SER A 319 -1.48 -12.20 -2.70
CA SER A 319 -2.79 -12.82 -2.38
C SER A 319 -3.92 -11.81 -2.34
N CYS A 320 -3.72 -10.68 -1.71
CA CYS A 320 -4.76 -9.68 -1.52
C CYS A 320 -4.13 -8.31 -1.23
N TRP A 321 -4.05 -7.48 -2.24
CA TRP A 321 -3.57 -6.11 -2.08
C TRP A 321 -4.68 -5.21 -1.56
N ASP A 322 -4.43 -4.56 -0.44
CA ASP A 322 -5.37 -3.70 0.24
C ASP A 322 -4.79 -2.33 0.61
N GLY A 323 -3.56 -2.10 0.21
CA GLY A 323 -2.88 -0.82 0.30
C GLY A 323 -1.93 -0.63 -0.87
N HIS A 324 -1.57 0.62 -1.13
CA HIS A 324 -0.59 0.95 -2.15
C HIS A 324 0.11 2.28 -1.86
N HIS A 325 1.29 2.42 -2.46
CA HIS A 325 1.93 3.73 -2.69
C HIS A 325 2.22 3.85 -4.17
N CYS A 326 1.63 4.84 -4.83
CA CYS A 326 1.77 5.01 -6.28
C CYS A 326 2.32 6.38 -6.63
N PHE A 327 3.34 6.39 -7.48
CA PHE A 327 4.02 7.62 -7.83
C PHE A 327 4.67 7.55 -9.22
N ILE A 328 4.94 8.72 -9.78
CA ILE A 328 5.75 8.90 -10.97
C ILE A 328 7.19 9.14 -10.53
N VAL A 329 8.13 8.44 -11.18
CA VAL A 329 9.55 8.80 -11.16
C VAL A 329 9.92 9.43 -12.48
N ARG A 330 10.82 10.41 -12.42
CA ARG A 330 11.27 11.17 -13.58
C ARG A 330 12.79 11.22 -13.60
N TYR A 331 13.35 10.74 -14.71
CA TYR A 331 14.79 10.77 -14.96
C TYR A 331 15.10 11.60 -16.19
N ARG A 332 15.97 12.60 -16.02
CA ARG A 332 16.49 13.44 -17.11
C ARG A 332 17.74 14.18 -16.68
N SER A 333 18.47 14.71 -17.67
CA SER A 333 19.64 15.58 -17.39
C SER A 333 19.26 16.78 -16.52
N GLY A 334 20.04 17.04 -15.49
CA GLY A 334 19.79 18.14 -14.52
C GLY A 334 18.82 17.79 -13.38
N GLU A 335 18.23 16.61 -13.38
CA GLU A 335 17.39 16.06 -12.30
C GLU A 335 17.94 14.73 -11.83
N ASP A 336 17.08 13.77 -11.39
CA ASP A 336 17.51 12.41 -11.11
C ASP A 336 18.02 11.77 -12.40
N LEU A 337 19.24 11.21 -12.39
CA LEU A 337 19.81 10.53 -13.55
C LEU A 337 19.48 9.05 -13.53
N GLY A 338 19.50 8.44 -12.37
CA GLY A 338 19.27 7.01 -12.14
C GLY A 338 18.89 6.79 -10.67
N LEU A 339 18.90 5.56 -10.24
CA LEU A 339 18.57 5.20 -8.86
C LEU A 339 19.47 4.07 -8.38
N ASP A 340 20.02 4.25 -7.18
CA ASP A 340 20.91 3.29 -6.57
C ASP A 340 20.23 1.96 -6.28
N MET A 341 21.04 0.91 -6.10
CA MET A 341 20.56 -0.42 -5.72
C MET A 341 19.82 -0.38 -4.38
N HIS A 342 18.58 -0.83 -4.39
CA HIS A 342 17.69 -0.79 -3.23
C HIS A 342 16.68 -1.94 -3.27
N THR A 343 15.86 -2.02 -2.24
CA THR A 343 14.61 -2.78 -2.20
C THR A 343 13.47 -1.81 -2.01
N ASP A 344 12.29 -2.17 -2.50
CA ASP A 344 11.09 -1.37 -2.34
C ASP A 344 10.39 -1.72 -1.02
N ASP A 345 9.79 -0.72 -0.39
CA ASP A 345 8.80 -0.97 0.67
C ASP A 345 7.46 -1.36 0.04
N SER A 346 7.47 -2.53 -0.60
CA SER A 346 6.29 -3.12 -1.21
C SER A 346 6.33 -4.64 -1.08
N ASP A 347 5.18 -5.28 -1.18
CA ASP A 347 5.12 -6.74 -1.27
C ASP A 347 5.33 -7.17 -2.71
N VAL A 348 4.68 -6.46 -3.65
CA VAL A 348 4.87 -6.62 -5.09
C VAL A 348 4.95 -5.23 -5.74
N THR A 349 6.03 -4.96 -6.44
CA THR A 349 6.23 -3.75 -7.23
C THR A 349 5.82 -3.97 -8.68
N LEU A 350 5.09 -3.00 -9.23
CA LEU A 350 4.88 -2.82 -10.65
C LEU A 350 5.54 -1.53 -11.10
N ASN A 351 6.31 -1.61 -12.19
CA ASN A 351 7.01 -0.48 -12.79
C ASN A 351 6.62 -0.36 -14.26
N LEU A 352 5.72 0.58 -14.58
CA LEU A 352 5.16 0.83 -15.91
C LEU A 352 5.89 1.98 -16.59
N CYS A 353 6.46 1.73 -17.76
CA CYS A 353 7.07 2.78 -18.57
C CYS A 353 6.01 3.57 -19.35
N LEU A 354 5.92 4.85 -19.08
CA LEU A 354 5.01 5.77 -19.77
C LEU A 354 5.66 6.43 -21.02
N GLY A 355 6.99 6.39 -21.12
CA GLY A 355 7.77 7.08 -22.15
C GLY A 355 8.58 8.20 -21.46
N LEU A 356 9.11 9.19 -22.12
CA LEU A 356 9.17 9.57 -23.51
C LEU A 356 10.23 8.78 -24.33
N GLU A 357 10.90 9.51 -25.29
CA GLU A 357 12.10 8.98 -25.92
C GLU A 357 13.32 9.18 -25.02
N PHE A 358 14.07 8.12 -24.77
CA PHE A 358 15.27 8.14 -23.93
C PHE A 358 16.25 7.02 -24.30
N THR A 359 17.48 7.17 -23.86
CA THR A 359 18.49 6.10 -23.87
C THR A 359 19.12 5.97 -22.49
N GLY A 360 19.61 4.77 -22.18
CA GLY A 360 20.07 4.44 -20.83
C GLY A 360 18.91 4.15 -19.88
N ALA A 361 19.08 4.44 -18.63
CA ALA A 361 18.07 4.32 -17.56
C ALA A 361 17.41 2.92 -17.48
N GLY A 362 18.12 1.83 -17.83
CA GLY A 362 17.63 0.46 -17.68
C GLY A 362 17.55 0.06 -16.21
N LEU A 363 16.67 -0.91 -15.88
CA LEU A 363 16.67 -1.51 -14.56
C LEU A 363 17.73 -2.60 -14.46
N GLN A 364 18.43 -2.61 -13.35
CA GLN A 364 19.42 -3.60 -12.99
C GLN A 364 18.86 -4.43 -11.85
N PHE A 365 18.71 -5.74 -12.05
CA PHE A 365 18.23 -6.66 -11.04
C PHE A 365 19.35 -7.49 -10.44
N CYS A 366 19.37 -7.57 -9.14
CA CYS A 366 20.21 -8.46 -8.34
C CYS A 366 19.37 -9.58 -7.70
N GLY A 367 19.92 -10.26 -6.71
CA GLY A 367 19.23 -11.30 -5.95
C GLY A 367 18.16 -10.76 -5.00
N MET A 368 17.56 -11.66 -4.24
CA MET A 368 16.58 -11.33 -3.21
C MET A 368 17.29 -10.85 -1.94
N SER A 369 16.75 -9.83 -1.30
CA SER A 369 17.24 -9.40 0.03
C SER A 369 17.19 -10.58 1.00
N GLY A 370 18.27 -10.77 1.77
CA GLY A 370 18.45 -11.89 2.68
C GLY A 370 18.99 -13.18 2.06
N ALA A 371 19.04 -13.31 0.73
CA ALA A 371 19.69 -14.43 0.07
C ALA A 371 21.22 -14.22 -0.03
N GLY A 372 21.99 -15.32 -0.08
CA GLY A 372 23.45 -15.26 -0.18
C GLY A 372 23.99 -14.55 -1.45
N ASP A 373 23.17 -14.48 -2.48
CA ASP A 373 23.50 -13.84 -3.77
C ASP A 373 22.78 -12.50 -3.99
N HIS A 374 22.23 -11.90 -2.93
CA HIS A 374 21.39 -10.70 -3.02
C HIS A 374 22.05 -9.50 -3.69
N ARG A 375 23.39 -9.47 -3.76
CA ARG A 375 24.17 -8.41 -4.41
C ARG A 375 24.65 -8.75 -5.81
N LYS A 376 24.51 -10.02 -6.24
CA LYS A 376 24.92 -10.42 -7.60
C LYS A 376 23.99 -9.85 -8.62
N HIS A 377 24.57 -9.14 -9.60
CA HIS A 377 23.82 -8.75 -10.79
C HIS A 377 23.32 -10.00 -11.52
N ARG A 378 22.05 -9.98 -11.89
CA ARG A 378 21.39 -11.12 -12.55
C ARG A 378 20.89 -10.76 -13.93
N HIS A 379 20.25 -9.60 -14.07
CA HIS A 379 19.57 -9.22 -15.31
C HIS A 379 19.50 -7.70 -15.48
N SER A 380 19.54 -7.26 -16.74
CA SER A 380 19.30 -5.87 -17.14
C SER A 380 18.03 -5.81 -17.97
N TYR A 381 17.06 -5.04 -17.50
CA TYR A 381 15.79 -4.84 -18.19
C TYR A 381 15.76 -3.45 -18.84
N PHE A 382 15.38 -3.40 -20.12
CA PHE A 382 15.25 -2.16 -20.87
C PHE A 382 13.77 -1.81 -21.06
N HIS A 383 13.40 -0.62 -20.61
CA HIS A 383 12.03 -0.16 -20.65
C HIS A 383 11.50 0.05 -22.06
N ARG A 384 10.24 -0.29 -22.27
CA ARG A 384 9.48 0.00 -23.48
C ARG A 384 8.15 0.65 -23.09
N LYS A 385 7.73 1.67 -23.84
CA LYS A 385 6.46 2.39 -23.59
C LYS A 385 5.28 1.43 -23.56
N GLY A 386 4.43 1.55 -22.53
CA GLY A 386 3.27 0.69 -22.30
C GLY A 386 3.58 -0.67 -21.66
N TYR A 387 4.87 -1.03 -21.55
CA TYR A 387 5.28 -2.25 -20.83
C TYR A 387 5.53 -1.97 -19.37
N CYS A 388 5.16 -2.93 -18.56
CA CYS A 388 5.52 -2.94 -17.16
C CYS A 388 6.38 -4.16 -16.82
N VAL A 389 7.11 -4.04 -15.72
CA VAL A 389 7.81 -5.14 -15.07
C VAL A 389 7.30 -5.28 -13.64
N MET A 390 7.04 -6.52 -13.23
CA MET A 390 6.60 -6.87 -11.88
C MET A 390 7.65 -7.72 -11.18
N HIS A 391 7.86 -7.45 -9.90
CA HIS A 391 8.77 -8.21 -9.04
C HIS A 391 8.38 -8.06 -7.56
N LEU A 392 8.90 -8.92 -6.71
CA LEU A 392 8.75 -8.74 -5.25
C LEU A 392 9.53 -7.51 -4.79
N GLY A 393 8.96 -6.73 -3.86
CA GLY A 393 9.60 -5.53 -3.32
C GLY A 393 10.99 -5.79 -2.73
N ARG A 394 11.18 -6.93 -2.08
CA ARG A 394 12.49 -7.35 -1.54
C ARG A 394 13.53 -7.78 -2.59
N ARG A 395 13.19 -7.75 -3.90
CA ARG A 395 14.15 -7.93 -4.98
C ARG A 395 15.04 -6.70 -5.09
N ARG A 396 16.34 -6.87 -4.96
CA ARG A 396 17.28 -5.77 -5.13
C ARG A 396 17.35 -5.35 -6.58
N HIS A 397 17.16 -4.07 -6.80
CA HIS A 397 17.23 -3.47 -8.13
C HIS A 397 17.65 -2.01 -8.06
N GLY A 398 18.02 -1.45 -9.18
CA GLY A 398 18.37 -0.05 -9.34
C GLY A 398 18.15 0.39 -10.79
N ALA A 399 18.29 1.67 -11.07
CA ALA A 399 18.20 2.21 -12.42
C ALA A 399 19.54 2.81 -12.84
N ASP A 400 20.03 2.42 -14.00
CA ASP A 400 21.20 3.07 -14.62
C ASP A 400 20.94 4.55 -14.87
N ASP A 401 22.01 5.31 -15.06
CA ASP A 401 21.90 6.69 -15.45
C ASP A 401 21.27 6.83 -16.84
N ILE A 402 20.36 7.78 -16.97
CA ILE A 402 19.83 8.18 -18.26
C ILE A 402 20.94 8.86 -19.06
N GLN A 403 21.09 8.46 -20.34
CA GLN A 403 22.11 9.01 -21.23
C GLN A 403 21.57 10.16 -22.07
N SER A 404 20.33 10.05 -22.52
CA SER A 404 19.64 11.10 -23.27
C SER A 404 18.13 11.03 -23.10
N GLY A 405 17.45 12.14 -23.36
CA GLY A 405 16.00 12.21 -23.32
C GLY A 405 15.44 12.34 -21.91
N GLU A 406 14.21 11.85 -21.75
CA GLU A 406 13.47 11.91 -20.48
C GLU A 406 12.65 10.63 -20.32
N ARG A 407 12.78 9.97 -19.15
CA ARG A 407 12.01 8.78 -18.81
C ARG A 407 11.06 9.09 -17.68
N LEU A 408 9.77 8.75 -17.88
CA LEU A 408 8.76 8.76 -16.83
C LEU A 408 8.19 7.36 -16.67
N ASN A 409 8.19 6.86 -15.43
CA ASN A 409 7.59 5.59 -15.08
C ASN A 409 6.59 5.77 -13.95
N LEU A 410 5.46 5.05 -14.05
CA LEU A 410 4.54 4.86 -12.95
C LEU A 410 5.02 3.67 -12.13
N ILE A 411 5.25 3.91 -10.85
CA ILE A 411 5.63 2.89 -9.87
C ILE A 411 4.44 2.66 -8.97
N LEU A 412 4.01 1.40 -8.86
CA LEU A 412 2.95 0.99 -7.97
C LEU A 412 3.51 -0.04 -6.98
N TRP A 413 3.67 0.37 -5.74
CA TRP A 413 3.99 -0.49 -4.61
C TRP A 413 2.70 -1.05 -4.04
N ASN A 414 2.50 -2.35 -4.21
CA ASN A 414 1.32 -3.03 -3.69
C ASN A 414 1.60 -3.58 -2.30
N HIS A 415 0.64 -3.41 -1.41
CA HIS A 415 0.72 -3.89 -0.03
C HIS A 415 -0.41 -4.85 0.28
N SER A 416 -0.09 -5.95 0.95
CA SER A 416 -1.04 -6.92 1.48
C SER A 416 -0.91 -6.98 3.00
N SER A 417 -1.91 -6.48 3.71
CA SER A 417 -1.89 -6.54 5.18
C SER A 417 -1.91 -7.95 5.72
N THR A 418 -2.63 -8.83 5.06
CA THR A 418 -2.69 -10.25 5.42
C THR A 418 -1.32 -10.88 5.33
N TYR A 419 -0.61 -10.67 4.22
CA TYR A 419 0.76 -11.14 4.05
C TYR A 419 1.71 -10.51 5.08
N ARG A 420 1.68 -9.17 5.23
CA ARG A 420 2.55 -8.44 6.17
C ARG A 420 2.32 -8.81 7.64
N SER A 421 1.18 -9.40 7.97
CA SER A 421 0.86 -9.90 9.31
C SER A 421 1.19 -11.38 9.50
N SER A 422 1.67 -12.07 8.47
CA SER A 422 2.03 -13.47 8.51
C SER A 422 3.52 -13.68 8.82
N GLU A 423 3.87 -14.86 9.35
CA GLU A 423 5.26 -15.26 9.56
C GLU A 423 6.06 -15.30 8.24
N GLU A 424 5.39 -15.54 7.11
CA GLU A 424 6.00 -15.57 5.77
C GLU A 424 6.58 -14.20 5.37
N SER A 425 6.01 -13.11 5.90
CA SER A 425 6.47 -11.75 5.62
C SER A 425 7.76 -11.39 6.37
N GLU A 426 8.10 -12.13 7.41
CA GLU A 426 9.32 -11.89 8.16
C GLU A 426 10.52 -12.08 7.22
N SER A 427 11.12 -10.98 6.83
CA SER A 427 12.36 -11.03 6.05
C SER A 427 13.40 -11.73 6.89
N PRO A 428 14.08 -12.76 6.35
CA PRO A 428 15.23 -13.30 7.05
C PRO A 428 16.17 -12.14 7.40
N PRO A 429 16.74 -12.12 8.61
CA PRO A 429 17.60 -11.04 9.03
C PRO A 429 18.68 -10.82 7.97
N TYR A 430 18.85 -9.57 7.57
CA TYR A 430 19.89 -9.18 6.62
C TYR A 430 21.24 -9.60 7.18
N ASN A 431 21.79 -10.69 6.66
CA ASN A 431 23.08 -11.21 7.07
C ASN A 431 24.18 -10.38 6.41
N ALA A 432 24.37 -9.15 6.88
CA ALA A 432 25.46 -8.29 6.47
C ALA A 432 26.85 -8.91 6.77
N GLU A 433 26.88 -9.88 7.68
CA GLU A 433 28.13 -10.38 8.29
C GLU A 433 28.67 -11.65 7.65
N THR A 434 27.96 -12.32 6.76
CA THR A 434 28.37 -13.60 6.22
C THR A 434 28.90 -13.51 4.79
N GLY A 435 30.20 -13.53 4.68
CA GLY A 435 30.93 -13.66 3.43
C GLY A 435 31.48 -12.34 2.87
N PRO A 436 32.42 -12.41 1.92
CA PRO A 436 33.06 -11.25 1.33
C PRO A 436 32.09 -10.41 0.49
N PRO A 437 32.38 -9.11 0.26
CA PRO A 437 31.66 -8.28 -0.69
C PRO A 437 31.55 -8.96 -2.05
N ASP A 438 30.45 -8.77 -2.77
CA ASP A 438 30.33 -9.25 -4.12
C ASP A 438 31.00 -8.25 -5.07
N PRO A 439 32.08 -8.64 -5.80
CA PRO A 439 32.78 -7.73 -6.69
C PRO A 439 31.95 -7.32 -7.91
N VAL A 440 30.83 -8.00 -8.18
CA VAL A 440 29.93 -7.69 -9.30
C VAL A 440 28.84 -6.72 -8.90
N CYS A 441 28.46 -6.72 -7.61
CA CYS A 441 27.42 -5.85 -7.10
C CYS A 441 27.97 -5.00 -5.95
N VAL A 442 28.49 -3.85 -6.29
CA VAL A 442 29.09 -2.90 -5.36
C VAL A 442 28.13 -1.78 -5.03
N SER A 443 27.95 -1.47 -3.77
CA SER A 443 27.08 -0.39 -3.32
C SER A 443 27.63 0.30 -2.10
N TYR A 444 27.71 1.60 -2.13
CA TYR A 444 28.17 2.41 -1.00
C TYR A 444 27.18 2.48 0.16
N THR A 445 25.92 2.18 -0.07
CA THR A 445 24.90 2.21 0.98
C THR A 445 24.63 0.84 1.59
N HIS A 446 25.26 -0.21 1.12
CA HIS A 446 25.19 -1.49 1.78
C HIS A 446 26.02 -1.46 3.07
N ASP A 447 25.42 -1.74 4.20
CA ASP A 447 26.10 -1.70 5.52
C ASP A 447 27.42 -2.46 5.49
N ARG A 448 27.43 -3.63 4.86
CA ARG A 448 28.63 -4.45 4.74
C ARG A 448 29.66 -3.88 3.77
N ASP A 449 29.22 -3.30 2.66
CA ASP A 449 30.13 -2.80 1.65
C ASP A 449 30.61 -1.38 1.94
N PHE A 450 29.82 -0.59 2.69
CA PHE A 450 30.18 0.75 3.08
C PHE A 450 31.53 0.80 3.81
N GLY A 451 31.81 -0.20 4.65
CA GLY A 451 33.09 -0.34 5.34
C GLY A 451 34.26 -0.77 4.45
N ASN A 452 33.98 -1.29 3.25
CA ASN A 452 34.99 -1.81 2.33
C ASN A 452 35.42 -0.83 1.23
N PHE A 453 34.69 0.27 1.06
CA PHE A 453 34.96 1.28 0.04
C PHE A 453 35.16 2.64 0.69
N LYS A 454 36.35 3.23 0.48
CA LYS A 454 36.69 4.56 1.04
C LYS A 454 36.26 5.71 0.15
N ASP A 455 36.41 5.53 -1.15
CA ASP A 455 36.25 6.59 -2.13
C ASP A 455 35.21 6.27 -3.20
N TYR A 456 34.53 7.29 -3.68
CA TYR A 456 33.66 7.17 -4.85
C TYR A 456 34.50 7.03 -6.11
N PRO A 457 34.04 6.25 -7.10
CA PRO A 457 34.70 6.18 -8.40
C PRO A 457 34.84 7.57 -9.02
N LYS A 458 35.98 7.82 -9.66
CA LYS A 458 36.25 9.08 -10.32
C LYS A 458 35.14 9.45 -11.33
N GLY A 459 34.61 10.65 -11.22
CA GLY A 459 33.51 11.13 -12.06
C GLY A 459 32.13 10.70 -11.59
N LYS A 460 32.03 10.03 -10.43
CA LYS A 460 30.77 9.59 -9.82
C LYS A 460 30.55 10.18 -8.42
N GLU A 461 31.25 11.25 -8.11
CA GLU A 461 31.20 11.93 -6.79
C GLU A 461 29.79 12.46 -6.47
N ASN A 462 28.99 12.77 -7.49
CA ASN A 462 27.62 13.22 -7.34
C ASN A 462 26.68 12.11 -6.79
N PHE A 463 27.12 10.86 -6.83
CA PHE A 463 26.38 9.74 -6.28
C PHE A 463 26.64 9.49 -4.80
N ARG A 464 27.49 10.28 -4.18
CA ARG A 464 27.81 10.14 -2.75
C ARG A 464 26.54 10.15 -1.89
N GLY A 465 26.41 9.13 -1.06
CA GLY A 465 25.24 8.94 -0.20
C GLY A 465 24.01 8.34 -0.89
N ARG A 466 24.08 8.07 -2.19
CA ARG A 466 22.99 7.40 -2.92
C ARG A 466 23.06 5.88 -2.90
N GLY A 467 24.23 5.32 -2.56
CA GLY A 467 24.45 3.88 -2.52
C GLY A 467 24.35 3.20 -3.86
N TRP A 468 24.77 3.91 -4.90
CA TRP A 468 24.73 3.39 -6.25
C TRP A 468 25.60 2.15 -6.41
N CYS A 469 25.08 1.15 -7.13
CA CYS A 469 25.73 -0.13 -7.33
C CYS A 469 26.14 -0.29 -8.80
N PRO A 470 27.39 -0.01 -9.16
CA PRO A 470 27.87 -0.21 -10.51
C PRO A 470 27.86 -1.69 -10.86
N ARG A 471 27.60 -2.03 -12.12
CA ARG A 471 27.62 -3.41 -12.60
C ARG A 471 28.99 -4.05 -12.50
N ARG A 472 30.03 -3.27 -12.73
CA ARG A 472 31.42 -3.75 -12.78
C ARG A 472 32.36 -2.66 -12.29
N SER A 473 33.36 -3.05 -11.51
CA SER A 473 34.37 -2.14 -10.99
C SER A 473 35.17 -1.40 -12.07
N PHE A 474 35.35 -1.99 -13.26
CA PHE A 474 36.09 -1.34 -14.35
C PHE A 474 35.36 -0.15 -14.99
N GLU A 475 34.04 -0.02 -14.79
CA GLU A 475 33.28 1.17 -15.20
C GLU A 475 33.66 2.41 -14.37
N TYR A 476 34.36 2.20 -13.26
CA TYR A 476 34.81 3.23 -12.33
C TYR A 476 36.33 3.10 -12.10
N PRO A 477 37.16 3.56 -13.07
CA PRO A 477 38.62 3.52 -12.93
C PRO A 477 39.06 4.25 -11.68
N GLY A 478 39.83 3.60 -10.84
CA GLY A 478 40.30 4.16 -9.56
C GLY A 478 39.43 3.79 -8.36
N PHE A 479 38.27 3.13 -8.56
CA PHE A 479 37.52 2.57 -7.47
C PHE A 479 38.13 1.25 -6.99
N LYS A 480 38.50 1.19 -5.71
CA LYS A 480 39.12 0.01 -5.11
C LYS A 480 38.48 -0.25 -3.77
N PRO A 481 38.05 -1.49 -3.46
CA PRO A 481 37.69 -1.87 -2.11
C PRO A 481 38.94 -1.89 -1.22
N ASP A 482 38.76 -1.58 0.06
CA ASP A 482 39.85 -1.52 1.02
C ASP A 482 40.66 -2.80 1.11
N CYS A 483 40.01 -3.96 0.99
CA CYS A 483 40.66 -5.28 1.02
C CYS A 483 41.58 -5.53 -0.19
N GLU A 484 41.32 -4.92 -1.34
CA GLU A 484 42.19 -5.07 -2.52
C GLU A 484 43.38 -4.12 -2.51
N SER A 485 43.21 -2.92 -1.90
CA SER A 485 44.30 -1.95 -1.77
C SER A 485 45.43 -2.44 -0.84
N GLU A 486 45.09 -3.23 0.17
CA GLU A 486 46.08 -3.78 1.09
C GLU A 486 46.88 -4.99 0.50
N GLU A 487 46.27 -5.72 -0.47
CA GLU A 487 46.96 -6.83 -1.15
C GLU A 487 47.88 -6.34 -2.26
N GLU A 488 47.51 -5.28 -3.00
CA GLU A 488 48.40 -4.70 -4.02
C GLU A 488 49.63 -4.00 -3.42
N GLU A 489 49.49 -3.35 -2.25
CA GLU A 489 50.63 -2.75 -1.51
C GLU A 489 51.58 -3.78 -0.90
N ARG A 490 51.12 -5.02 -0.67
CA ARG A 490 51.98 -6.12 -0.19
C ARG A 490 52.75 -6.85 -1.29
N HIS A 491 52.35 -6.65 -2.52
CA HIS A 491 52.96 -7.28 -3.69
C HIS A 491 53.69 -6.30 -4.65
N ALA A 492 53.67 -5.01 -4.33
CA ALA A 492 54.47 -3.96 -4.96
C ALA A 492 55.73 -3.63 -4.12
#